data_950be19cc6c2622a108bad1c12dc740c
#
_entry.id   950be19cc6c2622a108bad1c12dc740c
#
_cell.length_a   1.000
_cell.length_b   1.000
_cell.length_c   1.000
_cell.angle_alpha   90.00
_cell.angle_beta   90.00
_cell.angle_gamma   90.00
#
_symmetry.space_group_name_H-M   'P 1'
#
loop_
_entity.id
_entity.type
_entity.pdbx_description
1 polymer ?
#
loop_
_entity_poly.entity_id
_entity_poly.type
_entity_poly.pdbx_seq_one_letter_code
_entity_poly.pdbx_strand_id
1 'polypeptide(L)'
;YKHVRRVAKYVQTDRMIPNNMQNDCITLAYLHDLCEDTEFADSNAYKTLHEPLKTALLLLTHDKENMSYDEYCKRIKDSVNTPAGKLAWFVKIADMKDHLNKTDTLTDKLKEKYLSGLRYLL
;
A
#
# COMPACT_ATOMS: atom_id res chain seq x y z
N TYR A 1 -13.89 2.57 1.75
CA TYR A 1 -13.95 3.48 0.59
C TYR A 1 -13.39 4.87 0.91
N LYS A 2 -13.78 5.44 2.05
CA LYS A 2 -13.26 6.77 2.46
C LYS A 2 -11.75 6.73 2.71
N HIS A 3 -11.27 5.66 3.33
CA HIS A 3 -9.83 5.45 3.55
C HIS A 3 -9.07 5.43 2.22
N VAL A 4 -9.55 4.67 1.26
CA VAL A 4 -8.92 4.54 -0.06
C VAL A 4 -8.84 5.89 -0.77
N ARG A 5 -9.90 6.70 -0.69
CA ARG A 5 -9.90 8.06 -1.27
C ARG A 5 -8.88 8.97 -0.61
N ARG A 6 -8.73 8.89 0.72
CA ARG A 6 -7.74 9.71 1.44
C ARG A 6 -6.33 9.28 1.07
N VAL A 7 -6.08 7.97 0.95
CA VAL A 7 -4.76 7.46 0.51
C VAL A 7 -4.44 7.99 -0.89
N ALA A 8 -5.39 7.94 -1.82
CA ALA A 8 -5.20 8.47 -3.16
C ALA A 8 -4.87 9.97 -3.13
N LYS A 9 -5.50 10.73 -2.24
CA LYS A 9 -5.21 12.16 -2.09
C LYS A 9 -3.81 12.41 -1.54
N TYR A 10 -3.35 11.62 -0.57
CA TYR A 10 -1.97 11.71 -0.09
C TYR A 10 -0.98 11.46 -1.22
N VAL A 11 -1.26 10.47 -2.07
CA VAL A 11 -0.43 10.17 -3.24
C VAL A 11 -0.41 11.36 -4.21
N GLN A 12 -1.57 11.96 -4.49
CA GLN A 12 -1.67 13.09 -5.41
C GLN A 12 -0.86 14.30 -4.96
N THR A 13 -0.71 14.50 -3.66
CA THR A 13 -0.02 15.66 -3.09
C THR A 13 1.42 15.37 -2.67
N ASP A 14 1.89 14.13 -2.82
CA ASP A 14 3.25 13.74 -2.46
C ASP A 14 4.23 14.16 -3.55
N ARG A 15 5.07 15.14 -3.24
CA ARG A 15 6.06 15.69 -4.17
C ARG A 15 7.24 14.76 -4.40
N MET A 16 7.42 13.74 -3.57
CA MET A 16 8.50 12.77 -3.72
C MET A 16 8.23 11.75 -4.82
N ILE A 17 6.97 11.61 -5.24
CA ILE A 17 6.60 10.66 -6.28
C ILE A 17 6.97 11.24 -7.66
N PRO A 18 7.81 10.56 -8.44
CA PRO A 18 8.14 11.03 -9.79
C PRO A 18 6.88 11.15 -10.67
N ASN A 19 6.87 12.16 -11.56
CA ASN A 19 5.71 12.43 -12.40
C ASN A 19 5.30 11.22 -13.26
N ASN A 20 6.26 10.45 -13.74
CA ASN A 20 5.98 9.26 -14.55
C ASN A 20 5.38 8.09 -13.76
N MET A 21 5.38 8.18 -12.44
CA MET A 21 4.79 7.16 -11.56
C MET A 21 3.47 7.61 -10.92
N GLN A 22 3.10 8.88 -11.09
CA GLN A 22 1.98 9.48 -10.37
C GLN A 22 0.66 8.76 -10.66
N ASN A 23 0.35 8.53 -11.93
CA ASN A 23 -0.92 7.89 -12.32
C ASN A 23 -1.00 6.44 -11.80
N ASP A 24 0.09 5.70 -11.88
CA ASP A 24 0.14 4.32 -11.38
C ASP A 24 -0.03 4.29 -9.85
N CYS A 25 0.57 5.22 -9.14
CA CYS A 25 0.39 5.33 -7.69
C CYS A 25 -1.06 5.64 -7.31
N ILE A 26 -1.71 6.53 -8.04
CA ILE A 26 -3.12 6.86 -7.80
C ILE A 26 -4.00 5.62 -8.03
N THR A 27 -3.79 4.94 -9.14
CA THR A 27 -4.53 3.70 -9.46
C THR A 27 -4.31 2.65 -8.38
N LEU A 28 -3.06 2.44 -7.98
CA LEU A 28 -2.71 1.47 -6.96
C LEU A 28 -3.32 1.84 -5.60
N ALA A 29 -3.39 3.13 -5.27
CA ALA A 29 -4.01 3.60 -4.03
C ALA A 29 -5.48 3.20 -3.96
N TYR A 30 -6.21 3.28 -5.08
CA TYR A 30 -7.61 2.84 -5.12
C TYR A 30 -7.77 1.33 -5.05
N LEU A 31 -6.78 0.56 -5.50
CA LEU A 31 -6.88 -0.90 -5.59
C LEU A 31 -6.28 -1.63 -4.38
N HIS A 32 -5.51 -0.94 -3.54
CA HIS A 32 -4.59 -1.61 -2.61
C HIS A 32 -5.25 -2.55 -1.59
N ASP A 33 -6.51 -2.34 -1.24
CA ASP A 33 -7.21 -3.20 -0.28
C ASP A 33 -8.04 -4.31 -0.94
N LEU A 34 -8.19 -4.30 -2.26
CA LEU A 34 -9.12 -5.22 -2.94
C LEU A 34 -8.69 -6.68 -2.83
N CYS A 35 -7.40 -6.96 -2.93
CA CYS A 35 -6.89 -8.33 -2.86
C CYS A 35 -6.99 -8.95 -1.47
N GLU A 36 -7.09 -8.12 -0.42
CA GLU A 36 -7.23 -8.59 0.96
C GLU A 36 -8.68 -8.86 1.33
N ASP A 37 -9.61 -8.03 0.84
CA ASP A 37 -11.00 -8.03 1.28
C ASP A 37 -11.96 -8.71 0.29
N THR A 38 -11.50 -9.05 -0.90
CA THR A 38 -12.34 -9.61 -1.97
C THR A 38 -11.58 -10.66 -2.75
N GLU A 39 -12.28 -11.35 -3.67
CA GLU A 39 -11.66 -12.29 -4.60
C GLU A 39 -11.09 -11.58 -5.84
N PHE A 40 -10.70 -10.30 -5.69
CA PHE A 40 -10.19 -9.50 -6.81
C PHE A 40 -8.98 -10.16 -7.48
N ALA A 41 -8.10 -10.81 -6.71
CA ALA A 41 -6.93 -11.48 -7.26
C ALA A 41 -7.26 -12.56 -8.30
N ASP A 42 -8.46 -13.14 -8.22
CA ASP A 42 -8.94 -14.17 -9.17
C ASP A 42 -9.78 -13.56 -10.29
N SER A 43 -10.01 -12.25 -10.26
CA SER A 43 -10.86 -11.59 -11.25
C SER A 43 -10.13 -11.36 -12.58
N ASN A 44 -10.91 -11.22 -13.66
CA ASN A 44 -10.34 -10.85 -14.96
C ASN A 44 -9.71 -9.46 -14.93
N ALA A 45 -10.28 -8.54 -14.15
CA ALA A 45 -9.72 -7.19 -14.02
C ALA A 45 -8.30 -7.24 -13.46
N TYR A 46 -8.05 -8.05 -12.42
CA TYR A 46 -6.71 -8.23 -11.88
C TYR A 46 -5.76 -8.85 -12.92
N LYS A 47 -6.23 -9.90 -13.60
CA LYS A 47 -5.41 -10.62 -14.58
C LYS A 47 -5.01 -9.76 -15.78
N THR A 48 -5.77 -8.71 -16.06
CA THR A 48 -5.50 -7.79 -17.18
C THR A 48 -4.66 -6.58 -16.76
N LEU A 49 -4.34 -6.43 -15.48
CA LEU A 49 -3.46 -5.35 -15.03
C LEU A 49 -2.06 -5.53 -15.63
N HIS A 50 -1.49 -4.41 -16.11
CA HIS A 50 -0.13 -4.42 -16.63
C HIS A 50 0.89 -4.26 -15.52
N GLU A 51 2.12 -4.70 -15.78
CA GLU A 51 3.23 -4.43 -14.92
C GLU A 51 3.64 -2.96 -15.02
N PRO A 52 4.12 -2.33 -13.94
CA PRO A 52 4.42 -2.91 -12.62
C PRO A 52 3.24 -2.92 -11.63
N LEU A 53 2.05 -2.48 -12.02
CA LEU A 53 0.89 -2.40 -11.14
C LEU A 53 0.50 -3.74 -10.53
N LYS A 54 0.50 -4.78 -11.34
CA LYS A 54 0.10 -6.12 -10.89
C LYS A 54 0.99 -6.63 -9.77
N THR A 55 2.30 -6.55 -9.94
CA THR A 55 3.26 -6.98 -8.92
C THR A 55 3.20 -6.07 -7.70
N ALA A 56 3.04 -4.75 -7.90
CA ALA A 56 2.89 -3.80 -6.80
C ALA A 56 1.67 -4.12 -5.93
N LEU A 57 0.55 -4.47 -6.57
CA LEU A 57 -0.67 -4.81 -5.85
C LEU A 57 -0.48 -6.09 -5.02
N LEU A 58 0.23 -7.08 -5.55
CA LEU A 58 0.59 -8.28 -4.79
C LEU A 58 1.46 -7.96 -3.58
N LEU A 59 2.44 -7.06 -3.74
CA LEU A 59 3.29 -6.62 -2.62
C LEU A 59 2.48 -5.94 -1.52
N LEU A 60 1.41 -5.23 -1.88
CA LEU A 60 0.54 -4.55 -0.92
C LEU A 60 -0.50 -5.49 -0.28
N THR A 61 -0.60 -6.72 -0.74
CA THR A 61 -1.52 -7.71 -0.17
C THR A 61 -0.83 -8.44 0.98
N HIS A 62 -1.36 -8.28 2.20
CA HIS A 62 -0.76 -8.88 3.39
C HIS A 62 -1.30 -10.30 3.59
N ASP A 63 -0.44 -11.28 3.48
CA ASP A 63 -0.73 -12.68 3.82
C ASP A 63 -0.64 -12.86 5.33
N LYS A 64 -1.75 -12.62 6.02
CA LYS A 64 -1.81 -12.57 7.48
C LYS A 64 -1.52 -13.92 8.13
N GLU A 65 -1.73 -15.03 7.42
CA GLU A 65 -1.50 -16.37 7.94
C GLU A 65 -0.01 -16.73 7.97
N ASN A 66 0.76 -16.26 7.00
CA ASN A 66 2.15 -16.67 6.81
C ASN A 66 3.17 -15.58 7.08
N MET A 67 2.72 -14.34 7.32
CA MET A 67 3.61 -13.20 7.41
C MET A 67 3.10 -12.21 8.44
N SER A 68 3.97 -11.80 9.37
CA SER A 68 3.65 -10.72 10.31
C SER A 68 3.52 -9.38 9.57
N TYR A 69 2.92 -8.39 10.23
CA TYR A 69 2.82 -7.06 9.66
C TYR A 69 4.20 -6.44 9.43
N ASP A 70 5.13 -6.65 10.35
CA ASP A 70 6.50 -6.14 10.23
C ASP A 70 7.24 -6.78 9.05
N GLU A 71 7.09 -8.09 8.88
CA GLU A 71 7.67 -8.79 7.74
C GLU A 71 7.09 -8.30 6.41
N TYR A 72 5.79 -8.05 6.40
CA TYR A 72 5.08 -7.49 5.24
C TYR A 72 5.65 -6.12 4.86
N CYS A 73 5.83 -5.22 5.83
CA CYS A 73 6.42 -3.91 5.60
C CYS A 73 7.87 -4.02 5.13
N LYS A 74 8.64 -4.93 5.73
CA LYS A 74 10.04 -5.17 5.35
C LYS A 74 10.13 -5.67 3.91
N ARG A 75 9.24 -6.57 3.50
CA ARG A 75 9.21 -7.08 2.12
C ARG A 75 9.00 -5.95 1.12
N ILE A 76 8.10 -5.01 1.42
CA ILE A 76 7.87 -3.85 0.55
C ILE A 76 9.16 -3.01 0.47
N LYS A 77 9.78 -2.72 1.60
CA LYS A 77 11.03 -1.93 1.63
C LYS A 77 12.14 -2.62 0.85
N ASP A 78 12.29 -3.92 0.99
CA ASP A 78 13.32 -4.68 0.29
C ASP A 78 13.13 -4.69 -1.23
N SER A 79 11.92 -4.36 -1.69
CA SER A 79 11.57 -4.35 -3.12
C SER A 79 11.70 -2.98 -3.78
N VAL A 80 12.09 -1.92 -3.04
CA VAL A 80 12.07 -0.53 -3.57
C VAL A 80 13.03 -0.29 -4.73
N ASN A 81 13.96 -1.21 -4.98
CA ASN A 81 14.87 -1.11 -6.13
C ASN A 81 14.21 -1.55 -7.44
N THR A 82 12.99 -2.07 -7.38
CA THR A 82 12.21 -2.45 -8.57
C THR A 82 11.10 -1.42 -8.79
N PRO A 83 10.61 -1.25 -10.03
CA PRO A 83 9.48 -0.34 -10.29
C PRO A 83 8.24 -0.70 -9.47
N ALA A 84 7.89 -1.98 -9.41
CA ALA A 84 6.73 -2.45 -8.64
C ALA A 84 6.89 -2.17 -7.14
N GLY A 85 8.06 -2.45 -6.59
CA GLY A 85 8.34 -2.20 -5.16
C GLY A 85 8.32 -0.73 -4.81
N LYS A 86 8.80 0.13 -5.70
CA LYS A 86 8.77 1.58 -5.49
C LYS A 86 7.33 2.09 -5.47
N LEU A 87 6.48 1.65 -6.38
CA LEU A 87 5.05 1.99 -6.38
C LEU A 87 4.38 1.55 -5.08
N ALA A 88 4.61 0.30 -4.70
CA ALA A 88 4.04 -0.25 -3.46
C ALA A 88 4.50 0.53 -2.24
N TRP A 89 5.77 0.92 -2.19
CA TRP A 89 6.33 1.68 -1.08
C TRP A 89 5.67 3.06 -0.95
N PHE A 90 5.53 3.81 -2.04
CA PHE A 90 4.87 5.11 -2.01
C PHE A 90 3.43 5.00 -1.52
N VAL A 91 2.68 4.02 -2.02
CA VAL A 91 1.29 3.82 -1.62
C VAL A 91 1.20 3.37 -0.16
N LYS A 92 2.11 2.49 0.29
CA LYS A 92 2.10 2.05 1.69
C LYS A 92 2.41 3.18 2.65
N ILE A 93 3.33 4.07 2.31
CA ILE A 93 3.60 5.27 3.12
C ILE A 93 2.34 6.14 3.23
N ALA A 94 1.63 6.34 2.12
CA ALA A 94 0.37 7.10 2.12
C ALA A 94 -0.70 6.40 2.97
N ASP A 95 -0.80 5.08 2.88
CA ASP A 95 -1.70 4.27 3.69
C ASP A 95 -1.42 4.45 5.20
N MET A 96 -0.14 4.41 5.57
CA MET A 96 0.28 4.60 6.95
C MET A 96 -0.04 6.00 7.45
N LYS A 97 0.16 7.02 6.61
CA LYS A 97 -0.20 8.41 6.97
C LYS A 97 -1.68 8.51 7.31
N ASP A 98 -2.54 7.89 6.53
CA ASP A 98 -3.97 7.93 6.80
C ASP A 98 -4.33 7.20 8.09
N HIS A 99 -3.80 6.01 8.29
CA HIS A 99 -4.07 5.24 9.51
C HIS A 99 -3.62 5.99 10.78
N LEU A 100 -2.44 6.59 10.75
CA LEU A 100 -1.89 7.30 11.92
C LEU A 100 -2.55 8.65 12.15
N ASN A 101 -3.09 9.29 11.10
CA ASN A 101 -3.79 10.56 11.21
C ASN A 101 -5.27 10.42 11.57
N LYS A 102 -5.85 9.24 11.42
CA LYS A 102 -7.26 8.96 11.71
C LYS A 102 -7.42 8.57 13.19
N THR A 103 -7.24 9.55 14.08
CA THR A 103 -7.14 9.31 15.52
C THR A 103 -8.43 8.84 16.16
N ASP A 104 -9.59 9.10 15.56
CA ASP A 104 -10.88 8.67 16.09
C ASP A 104 -11.09 7.14 16.03
N THR A 105 -10.37 6.45 15.14
CA THR A 105 -10.42 4.98 15.02
C THR A 105 -9.12 4.30 15.41
N LEU A 106 -8.09 5.08 15.77
CA LEU A 106 -6.76 4.56 16.08
C LEU A 106 -6.68 4.14 17.55
N THR A 107 -6.66 2.82 17.77
CA THR A 107 -6.44 2.27 19.11
C THR A 107 -4.95 2.21 19.43
N ASP A 108 -4.58 2.07 20.71
CA ASP A 108 -3.18 1.93 21.10
C ASP A 108 -2.53 0.72 20.44
N LYS A 109 -3.25 -0.38 20.34
CA LYS A 109 -2.78 -1.60 19.68
C LYS A 109 -2.50 -1.38 18.21
N LEU A 110 -3.41 -0.72 17.49
CA LEU A 110 -3.22 -0.38 16.08
C LEU A 110 -2.07 0.60 15.89
N LYS A 111 -1.96 1.59 16.76
CA LYS A 111 -0.86 2.55 16.72
C LYS A 111 0.49 1.85 16.85
N GLU A 112 0.64 0.93 17.80
CA GLU A 112 1.87 0.15 17.94
C GLU A 112 2.18 -0.66 16.69
N LYS A 113 1.17 -1.33 16.13
CA LYS A 113 1.30 -2.11 14.90
C LYS A 113 1.83 -1.26 13.75
N TYR A 114 1.22 -0.10 13.54
CA TYR A 114 1.60 0.79 12.43
C TYR A 114 2.96 1.43 12.65
N LEU A 115 3.26 1.86 13.88
CA LEU A 115 4.57 2.45 14.16
C LEU A 115 5.70 1.41 14.03
N SER A 116 5.46 0.18 14.46
CA SER A 116 6.42 -0.90 14.30
C SER A 116 6.67 -1.17 12.79
N GLY A 117 5.60 -1.32 12.02
CA GLY A 117 5.71 -1.53 10.57
C GLY A 117 6.42 -0.40 9.87
N LEU A 118 6.16 0.84 10.27
CA LEU A 118 6.79 2.03 9.69
C LEU A 118 8.31 2.00 9.85
N ARG A 119 8.81 1.47 10.96
CA ARG A 119 10.25 1.31 11.18
C ARG A 119 10.91 0.46 10.08
N TYR A 120 10.21 -0.54 9.58
CA TYR A 120 10.71 -1.40 8.52
C TYR A 120 10.53 -0.79 7.13
N LEU A 121 9.60 0.15 6.98
CA LEU A 121 9.38 0.85 5.70
C LEU A 121 10.39 1.98 5.46
N LEU A 122 10.82 2.64 6.51
CA LEU A 122 11.74 3.76 6.42
C LEU A 122 13.18 3.31 6.50
#